data_5e546a773834fd339e631f3d54f80be4
#
_entry.id   5e546a773834fd339e631f3d54f80be4
#
_cell.length_a   1.000
_cell.length_b   1.000
_cell.length_c   1.000
_cell.angle_alpha   90.00
_cell.angle_beta   90.00
_cell.angle_gamma   90.00
#
_symmetry.space_group_name_H-M   'P 1'
#
loop_
_entity.id
_entity.type
_entity.pdbx_description
1 polymer ?
#
loop_
_entity_poly.entity_id
_entity_poly.type
_entity_poly.pdbx_seq_one_letter_code
_entity_poly.pdbx_strand_id
1 'polypeptide(L)'
;MNTEILGVVVQIALMVILAYPLGKYIAKVYKGEKTWSDFMAPVERVIYKVCGINPDEEMNWKQFLKALLILNAFWFFWGMVLLVSQGWLPLNPDGNGPQTPDQAFNTCISFMVNCNLQHYSGESGLTYFTQLFVIMLFQFITAATGMAAMAGIMKSIAAKTTKTIGNFWQFLVVSCTRILLPLSLVVGFILILQGTPMGFDGKMKVTTLEGQEQMVSQGPTAAIVPIKQLGTNGGGYFGVNSSHPLENPTYLTNMAECWSILIIPMAMVFALGFYTRRKKLGYSIFGVMLFAYLVGVCINVSQEMGGNPRIDELGIAQDNGAMEGKEVRLGAGATALWSITTTVTSNGSVNGMHDSTMPLSGMMEMLNMQINTWFGGVGVGWMNYYTFIIIAVFISGLMVGRTPEFLGKKVEAREMKIATIVALLHPFVILVFTAISSYIYAHYPEFVESEGGWLNNPGFHGLSEQLYEYTSSAANNGSGFEGLGDNTYFWNWTCGIVLILSRFIPVVGQVAIAGLLAQKKFIPESAGTLKTDTLTFGVMTFAVIFIVAALSFFPVHALSTIAEHLSL
;
A
#
# COMPACT_ATOMS: atom_id res chain seq x y z
N MET A 1 26.72 19.36 4.32
CA MET A 1 25.49 18.69 3.82
C MET A 1 24.45 18.83 4.91
N ASN A 2 23.24 19.25 4.57
CA ASN A 2 22.16 19.37 5.55
C ASN A 2 21.91 17.98 6.19
N THR A 3 21.72 17.94 7.51
CA THR A 3 21.52 16.68 8.26
C THR A 3 20.27 15.93 7.83
N GLU A 4 19.21 16.63 7.43
CA GLU A 4 17.99 16.02 6.91
C GLU A 4 18.24 15.31 5.57
N ILE A 5 18.91 15.96 4.61
CA ILE A 5 19.29 15.35 3.34
C ILE A 5 20.18 14.11 3.56
N LEU A 6 21.11 14.18 4.52
CA LEU A 6 21.93 13.03 4.88
C LEU A 6 21.06 11.87 5.40
N GLY A 7 20.08 12.17 6.26
CA GLY A 7 19.11 11.19 6.76
C GLY A 7 18.34 10.51 5.64
N VAL A 8 17.82 11.29 4.68
CA VAL A 8 17.12 10.78 3.49
C VAL A 8 18.01 9.82 2.67
N VAL A 9 19.24 10.23 2.37
CA VAL A 9 20.18 9.41 1.57
C VAL A 9 20.54 8.11 2.30
N VAL A 10 20.86 8.18 3.60
CA VAL A 10 21.19 7.00 4.40
C VAL A 10 20.00 6.04 4.47
N GLN A 11 18.81 6.56 4.68
CA GLN A 11 17.57 5.76 4.74
C GLN A 11 17.34 4.98 3.44
N ILE A 12 17.41 5.65 2.29
CA ILE A 12 17.25 5.02 0.96
C ILE A 12 18.35 3.98 0.72
N ALA A 13 19.59 4.29 1.04
CA ALA A 13 20.72 3.36 0.89
C ALA A 13 20.50 2.07 1.70
N LEU A 14 20.06 2.19 2.96
CA LEU A 14 19.76 1.05 3.82
C LEU A 14 18.61 0.20 3.27
N MET A 15 17.53 0.82 2.75
CA MET A 15 16.43 0.12 2.11
C MET A 15 16.92 -0.74 0.93
N VAL A 16 17.68 -0.15 0.02
CA VAL A 16 18.17 -0.83 -1.19
C VAL A 16 19.14 -1.97 -0.85
N ILE A 17 20.10 -1.71 0.05
CA ILE A 17 21.12 -2.70 0.44
C ILE A 17 20.47 -3.92 1.10
N LEU A 18 19.53 -3.71 2.01
CA LEU A 18 18.90 -4.80 2.77
C LEU A 18 17.81 -5.53 1.97
N ALA A 19 17.20 -4.90 0.97
CA ALA A 19 16.21 -5.55 0.11
C ALA A 19 16.78 -6.73 -0.68
N TYR A 20 18.04 -6.66 -1.09
CA TYR A 20 18.67 -7.72 -1.88
C TYR A 20 18.80 -9.06 -1.14
N PRO A 21 19.41 -9.13 0.06
CA PRO A 21 19.47 -10.38 0.82
C PRO A 21 18.09 -10.87 1.26
N LEU A 22 17.17 -9.96 1.61
CA LEU A 22 15.79 -10.32 1.95
C LEU A 22 15.07 -10.93 0.75
N GLY A 23 15.24 -10.40 -0.45
CA GLY A 23 14.67 -10.96 -1.67
C GLY A 23 15.18 -12.37 -1.98
N LYS A 24 16.47 -12.63 -1.73
CA LYS A 24 17.05 -13.97 -1.85
C LYS A 24 16.44 -14.94 -0.84
N TYR A 25 16.20 -14.47 0.40
CA TYR A 25 15.56 -15.25 1.45
C TYR A 25 14.09 -15.58 1.09
N ILE A 26 13.29 -14.58 0.69
CA ILE A 26 11.89 -14.76 0.26
C ILE A 26 11.79 -15.78 -0.87
N ALA A 27 12.67 -15.70 -1.88
CA ALA A 27 12.69 -16.67 -2.97
C ALA A 27 12.96 -18.11 -2.50
N LYS A 28 13.82 -18.31 -1.49
CA LYS A 28 14.08 -19.63 -0.90
C LYS A 28 12.86 -20.14 -0.15
N VAL A 29 12.21 -19.30 0.65
CA VAL A 29 10.99 -19.67 1.39
C VAL A 29 9.92 -20.20 0.43
N TYR A 30 9.63 -19.47 -0.67
CA TYR A 30 8.60 -19.90 -1.63
C TYR A 30 9.00 -21.11 -2.48
N LYS A 31 10.29 -21.40 -2.62
CA LYS A 31 10.78 -22.64 -3.25
C LYS A 31 10.75 -23.84 -2.31
N GLY A 32 10.48 -23.65 -1.03
CA GLY A 32 10.60 -24.70 -0.02
C GLY A 32 12.05 -25.14 0.27
N GLU A 33 13.03 -24.28 -0.05
CA GLU A 33 14.43 -24.53 0.28
C GLU A 33 14.68 -24.31 1.79
N LYS A 34 15.67 -25.03 2.35
CA LYS A 34 16.04 -24.87 3.77
C LYS A 34 16.45 -23.43 4.09
N THR A 35 15.87 -22.92 5.18
CA THR A 35 16.13 -21.57 5.68
C THR A 35 16.26 -21.58 7.20
N TRP A 36 16.78 -20.50 7.78
CA TRP A 36 16.86 -20.34 9.24
C TRP A 36 15.48 -20.38 9.92
N SER A 37 14.42 -20.04 9.19
CA SER A 37 13.03 -20.01 9.70
C SER A 37 12.35 -21.38 9.72
N ASP A 38 13.04 -22.46 9.39
CA ASP A 38 12.46 -23.82 9.42
C ASP A 38 12.04 -24.26 10.83
N PHE A 39 12.49 -23.55 11.89
CA PHE A 39 11.99 -23.76 13.25
C PHE A 39 10.49 -23.46 13.40
N MET A 40 9.88 -22.72 12.43
CA MET A 40 8.43 -22.47 12.39
C MET A 40 7.63 -23.64 11.80
N ALA A 41 8.27 -24.62 11.18
CA ALA A 41 7.59 -25.78 10.55
C ALA A 41 6.67 -26.58 11.49
N PRO A 42 6.94 -26.74 12.79
CA PRO A 42 5.97 -27.36 13.72
C PRO A 42 4.68 -26.56 13.85
N VAL A 43 4.78 -25.21 13.92
CA VAL A 43 3.61 -24.32 14.01
C VAL A 43 2.79 -24.40 12.73
N GLU A 44 3.45 -24.37 11.57
CA GLU A 44 2.81 -24.51 10.26
C GLU A 44 2.03 -25.83 10.13
N ARG A 45 2.62 -26.94 10.60
CA ARG A 45 1.95 -28.26 10.62
C ARG A 45 0.68 -28.27 11.49
N VAL A 46 0.71 -27.59 12.63
CA VAL A 46 -0.47 -27.44 13.48
C VAL A 46 -1.56 -26.66 12.75
N ILE A 47 -1.20 -25.53 12.11
CA ILE A 47 -2.14 -24.72 11.31
C ILE A 47 -2.74 -25.55 10.18
N TYR A 48 -1.93 -26.24 9.39
CA TYR A 48 -2.42 -27.10 8.30
C TYR A 48 -3.38 -28.17 8.80
N LYS A 49 -3.04 -28.83 9.92
CA LYS A 49 -3.88 -29.87 10.52
C LYS A 49 -5.22 -29.32 11.02
N VAL A 50 -5.22 -28.20 11.72
CA VAL A 50 -6.43 -27.58 12.27
C VAL A 50 -7.34 -27.06 11.16
N CYS A 51 -6.76 -26.47 10.11
CA CYS A 51 -7.50 -25.92 8.98
C CYS A 51 -7.83 -26.96 7.89
N GLY A 52 -7.40 -28.22 8.05
CA GLY A 52 -7.63 -29.26 7.02
C GLY A 52 -6.91 -28.99 5.69
N ILE A 53 -5.79 -28.30 5.73
CA ILE A 53 -5.00 -27.92 4.55
C ILE A 53 -4.00 -29.03 4.23
N ASN A 54 -3.98 -29.48 2.96
CA ASN A 54 -2.88 -30.27 2.42
C ASN A 54 -1.89 -29.35 1.71
N PRO A 55 -0.72 -29.02 2.28
CA PRO A 55 0.22 -28.08 1.69
C PRO A 55 0.85 -28.57 0.37
N ASP A 56 0.86 -29.87 0.13
CA ASP A 56 1.45 -30.50 -1.06
C ASP A 56 0.49 -30.54 -2.25
N GLU A 57 -0.77 -30.18 -2.06
CA GLU A 57 -1.79 -30.17 -3.12
C GLU A 57 -1.60 -28.97 -4.03
N GLU A 58 -1.31 -29.24 -5.31
CA GLU A 58 -1.13 -28.22 -6.32
C GLU A 58 -2.49 -27.73 -6.86
N MET A 59 -2.70 -26.41 -6.85
CA MET A 59 -3.92 -25.77 -7.32
C MET A 59 -3.74 -25.20 -8.73
N ASN A 60 -4.76 -25.36 -9.58
CA ASN A 60 -4.86 -24.56 -10.79
C ASN A 60 -5.28 -23.11 -10.43
N TRP A 61 -5.14 -22.18 -11.37
CA TRP A 61 -5.39 -20.76 -11.09
C TRP A 61 -6.83 -20.46 -10.62
N LYS A 62 -7.83 -21.25 -11.05
CA LYS A 62 -9.23 -21.08 -10.61
C LYS A 62 -9.42 -21.55 -9.15
N GLN A 63 -8.83 -22.68 -8.80
CA GLN A 63 -8.85 -23.20 -7.42
C GLN A 63 -8.11 -22.23 -6.47
N PHE A 64 -6.97 -21.69 -6.92
CA PHE A 64 -6.20 -20.71 -6.20
C PHE A 64 -7.01 -19.43 -5.93
N LEU A 65 -7.65 -18.86 -6.96
CA LEU A 65 -8.55 -17.71 -6.83
C LEU A 65 -9.75 -18.00 -5.94
N LYS A 66 -10.36 -19.18 -6.08
CA LYS A 66 -11.48 -19.57 -5.21
C LYS A 66 -11.07 -19.60 -3.74
N ALA A 67 -9.89 -20.15 -3.42
CA ALA A 67 -9.35 -20.16 -2.06
C ALA A 67 -9.13 -18.73 -1.53
N LEU A 68 -8.53 -17.85 -2.33
CA LEU A 68 -8.30 -16.44 -2.00
C LEU A 68 -9.63 -15.72 -1.71
N LEU A 69 -10.63 -15.86 -2.58
CA LEU A 69 -11.92 -15.18 -2.42
C LEU A 69 -12.71 -15.71 -1.21
N ILE A 70 -12.69 -17.01 -0.96
CA ILE A 70 -13.34 -17.61 0.23
C ILE A 70 -12.70 -17.08 1.51
N LEU A 71 -11.38 -17.00 1.57
CA LEU A 71 -10.67 -16.44 2.73
C LEU A 71 -11.11 -15.01 3.00
N ASN A 72 -11.14 -14.17 1.96
CA ASN A 72 -11.54 -12.77 2.12
C ASN A 72 -13.02 -12.64 2.52
N ALA A 73 -13.92 -13.44 1.95
CA ALA A 73 -15.32 -13.45 2.35
C ALA A 73 -15.51 -13.85 3.82
N PHE A 74 -14.77 -14.86 4.30
CA PHE A 74 -14.78 -15.26 5.71
C PHE A 74 -14.35 -14.11 6.63
N TRP A 75 -13.23 -13.43 6.30
CA TRP A 75 -12.73 -12.32 7.11
C TRP A 75 -13.64 -11.10 7.04
N PHE A 76 -14.34 -10.86 5.95
CA PHE A 76 -15.36 -9.82 5.88
C PHE A 76 -16.45 -10.02 6.93
N PHE A 77 -17.04 -11.21 7.00
CA PHE A 77 -18.05 -11.50 8.01
C PHE A 77 -17.50 -11.43 9.43
N TRP A 78 -16.29 -11.96 9.65
CA TRP A 78 -15.60 -11.87 10.94
C TRP A 78 -15.42 -10.42 11.40
N GLY A 79 -14.87 -9.57 10.55
CA GLY A 79 -14.64 -8.15 10.86
C GLY A 79 -15.93 -7.39 11.12
N MET A 80 -16.95 -7.56 10.26
CA MET A 80 -18.26 -6.92 10.45
C MET A 80 -18.87 -7.25 11.79
N VAL A 81 -18.95 -8.54 12.14
CA VAL A 81 -19.54 -8.99 13.42
C VAL A 81 -18.80 -8.37 14.59
N LEU A 82 -17.47 -8.34 14.59
CA LEU A 82 -16.71 -7.82 15.71
C LEU A 82 -16.81 -6.29 15.83
N LEU A 83 -16.76 -5.55 14.72
CA LEU A 83 -16.81 -4.09 14.73
C LEU A 83 -18.16 -3.54 15.19
N VAL A 84 -19.27 -4.14 14.75
CA VAL A 84 -20.62 -3.70 15.18
C VAL A 84 -20.99 -4.20 16.58
N SER A 85 -20.24 -5.13 17.16
CA SER A 85 -20.49 -5.68 18.50
C SER A 85 -19.40 -5.33 19.53
N GLN A 86 -18.40 -4.55 19.15
CA GLN A 86 -17.20 -4.34 19.97
C GLN A 86 -17.48 -3.76 21.37
N GLY A 87 -18.54 -2.98 21.54
CA GLY A 87 -18.91 -2.42 22.84
C GLY A 87 -19.23 -3.47 23.92
N TRP A 88 -19.56 -4.70 23.52
CA TRP A 88 -19.85 -5.84 24.42
C TRP A 88 -18.67 -6.80 24.59
N LEU A 89 -17.60 -6.60 23.83
CA LEU A 89 -16.45 -7.49 23.84
C LEU A 89 -15.49 -7.13 24.99
N PRO A 90 -14.65 -8.10 25.44
CA PRO A 90 -13.65 -7.82 26.47
C PRO A 90 -12.56 -6.87 25.94
N LEU A 91 -11.62 -6.49 26.82
CA LEU A 91 -10.52 -5.57 26.50
C LEU A 91 -11.02 -4.19 26.00
N ASN A 92 -12.03 -3.64 26.67
CA ASN A 92 -12.58 -2.31 26.43
C ASN A 92 -12.52 -1.44 27.71
N PRO A 93 -11.33 -1.11 28.20
CA PRO A 93 -11.21 -0.33 29.45
C PRO A 93 -11.70 1.12 29.29
N ASP A 94 -11.69 1.65 28.08
CA ASP A 94 -12.07 3.03 27.76
C ASP A 94 -13.56 3.19 27.45
N GLY A 95 -14.32 2.09 27.37
CA GLY A 95 -15.76 2.12 27.11
C GLY A 95 -16.13 2.53 25.68
N ASN A 96 -15.26 2.27 24.70
CA ASN A 96 -15.52 2.60 23.30
C ASN A 96 -16.75 1.83 22.78
N GLY A 97 -17.65 2.56 22.09
CA GLY A 97 -18.90 2.03 21.55
C GLY A 97 -18.71 1.20 20.26
N PRO A 98 -19.80 0.57 19.76
CA PRO A 98 -19.79 -0.10 18.47
C PRO A 98 -19.62 0.91 17.32
N GLN A 99 -19.01 0.50 16.22
CA GLN A 99 -19.05 1.27 14.99
C GLN A 99 -20.45 1.22 14.35
N THR A 100 -20.83 2.30 13.66
CA THR A 100 -22.03 2.30 12.83
C THR A 100 -21.88 1.31 11.65
N PRO A 101 -22.96 0.76 11.12
CA PRO A 101 -22.86 -0.25 10.05
C PRO A 101 -22.11 0.21 8.80
N ASP A 102 -22.24 1.47 8.41
CA ASP A 102 -21.53 2.07 7.28
C ASP A 102 -20.04 2.24 7.56
N GLN A 103 -19.67 2.75 8.74
CA GLN A 103 -18.27 2.86 9.17
C GLN A 103 -17.63 1.48 9.34
N ALA A 104 -18.34 0.51 9.95
CA ALA A 104 -17.88 -0.87 10.07
C ALA A 104 -17.67 -1.53 8.71
N PHE A 105 -18.56 -1.26 7.72
CA PHE A 105 -18.40 -1.72 6.35
C PHE A 105 -17.14 -1.17 5.71
N ASN A 106 -16.92 0.15 5.77
CA ASN A 106 -15.71 0.77 5.23
C ASN A 106 -14.47 0.21 5.91
N THR A 107 -14.42 0.22 7.24
CA THR A 107 -13.31 -0.30 8.04
C THR A 107 -12.99 -1.75 7.67
N CYS A 108 -14.00 -2.62 7.65
CA CYS A 108 -13.82 -4.04 7.36
C CYS A 108 -13.28 -4.26 5.94
N ILE A 109 -13.87 -3.61 4.94
CA ILE A 109 -13.40 -3.70 3.55
C ILE A 109 -11.99 -3.16 3.41
N SER A 110 -11.73 -1.98 3.96
CA SER A 110 -10.43 -1.32 3.88
C SER A 110 -9.31 -2.20 4.44
N PHE A 111 -9.51 -2.77 5.63
CA PHE A 111 -8.52 -3.67 6.21
C PHE A 111 -8.43 -5.02 5.47
N MET A 112 -9.54 -5.53 4.93
CA MET A 112 -9.57 -6.77 4.16
C MET A 112 -8.83 -6.66 2.82
N VAL A 113 -8.84 -5.50 2.18
CA VAL A 113 -8.14 -5.28 0.90
C VAL A 113 -6.70 -4.78 1.07
N ASN A 114 -6.18 -4.70 2.28
CA ASN A 114 -4.83 -4.21 2.61
C ASN A 114 -4.63 -2.73 2.28
N CYS A 115 -5.66 -1.91 2.47
CA CYS A 115 -5.64 -0.46 2.33
C CYS A 115 -5.45 0.23 3.67
N ASN A 116 -6.30 -0.12 4.62
CA ASN A 116 -6.39 0.43 5.97
C ASN A 116 -6.75 1.92 6.04
N LEU A 117 -7.53 2.41 5.09
CA LEU A 117 -8.20 3.70 5.17
C LEU A 117 -9.09 3.73 6.41
N GLN A 118 -8.95 4.74 7.24
CA GLN A 118 -9.64 4.86 8.52
C GLN A 118 -10.39 6.19 8.61
N HIS A 119 -11.72 6.17 8.51
CA HIS A 119 -12.60 7.32 8.74
C HIS A 119 -12.91 7.51 10.22
N TYR A 120 -11.96 7.21 11.10
CA TYR A 120 -12.09 7.29 12.57
C TYR A 120 -10.71 7.29 13.23
N SER A 121 -10.64 7.81 14.45
CA SER A 121 -9.45 7.70 15.29
C SER A 121 -9.46 6.38 16.05
N GLY A 122 -8.44 5.53 15.86
CA GLY A 122 -8.43 4.18 16.41
C GLY A 122 -8.47 4.12 17.94
N GLU A 123 -7.82 5.07 18.62
CA GLU A 123 -7.77 5.19 20.08
C GLU A 123 -9.11 5.52 20.74
N SER A 124 -10.06 6.03 19.98
CA SER A 124 -11.42 6.36 20.44
C SER A 124 -12.52 5.57 19.74
N GLY A 125 -12.27 5.10 18.53
CA GLY A 125 -13.25 4.38 17.70
C GLY A 125 -13.21 2.86 17.84
N LEU A 126 -12.13 2.30 18.42
CA LEU A 126 -11.95 0.84 18.53
C LEU A 126 -11.59 0.41 19.95
N THR A 127 -12.05 -0.79 20.33
CA THR A 127 -11.61 -1.46 21.56
C THR A 127 -10.27 -2.15 21.33
N TYR A 128 -9.51 -2.47 22.38
CA TYR A 128 -8.26 -3.23 22.24
C TYR A 128 -8.51 -4.62 21.65
N PHE A 129 -9.68 -5.19 21.91
CA PHE A 129 -10.08 -6.46 21.29
C PHE A 129 -10.13 -6.35 19.77
N THR A 130 -10.84 -5.37 19.23
CA THR A 130 -10.94 -5.16 17.78
C THR A 130 -9.63 -4.69 17.17
N GLN A 131 -8.83 -3.89 17.87
CA GLN A 131 -7.49 -3.52 17.47
C GLN A 131 -6.59 -4.77 17.21
N LEU A 132 -6.69 -5.78 18.06
CA LEU A 132 -5.88 -7.01 17.93
C LEU A 132 -6.50 -8.04 16.97
N PHE A 133 -7.82 -8.33 17.11
CA PHE A 133 -8.48 -9.43 16.42
C PHE A 133 -9.16 -9.05 15.09
N VAL A 134 -9.21 -7.76 14.77
CA VAL A 134 -9.60 -7.28 13.43
C VAL A 134 -8.40 -6.56 12.82
N ILE A 135 -7.97 -5.43 13.35
CA ILE A 135 -6.96 -4.56 12.73
C ILE A 135 -5.63 -5.30 12.54
N MET A 136 -4.96 -5.68 13.61
CA MET A 136 -3.66 -6.38 13.54
C MET A 136 -3.74 -7.70 12.78
N LEU A 137 -4.77 -8.51 13.07
CA LEU A 137 -4.92 -9.82 12.42
C LEU A 137 -5.11 -9.69 10.91
N PHE A 138 -5.94 -8.73 10.46
CA PHE A 138 -6.14 -8.49 9.02
C PHE A 138 -4.87 -7.98 8.37
N GLN A 139 -4.08 -7.15 9.03
CA GLN A 139 -2.80 -6.68 8.51
C GLN A 139 -1.84 -7.84 8.19
N PHE A 140 -1.78 -8.88 9.04
CA PHE A 140 -1.01 -10.08 8.72
C PHE A 140 -1.59 -10.88 7.56
N ILE A 141 -2.89 -11.14 7.59
CA ILE A 141 -3.55 -12.03 6.62
C ILE A 141 -3.61 -11.41 5.23
N THR A 142 -3.93 -10.12 5.14
CA THR A 142 -4.10 -9.44 3.85
C THR A 142 -2.78 -9.15 3.16
N ALA A 143 -1.75 -8.80 3.94
CA ALA A 143 -0.38 -8.73 3.43
C ALA A 143 0.08 -10.09 2.89
N ALA A 144 -0.10 -11.16 3.67
CA ALA A 144 0.24 -12.51 3.23
C ALA A 144 -0.59 -12.98 2.03
N THR A 145 -1.83 -12.50 1.87
CA THR A 145 -2.67 -12.79 0.69
C THR A 145 -2.06 -12.20 -0.59
N GLY A 146 -1.60 -10.94 -0.55
CA GLY A 146 -0.88 -10.30 -1.66
C GLY A 146 0.43 -11.03 -1.99
N MET A 147 1.20 -11.38 -0.97
CA MET A 147 2.44 -12.15 -1.11
C MET A 147 2.20 -13.55 -1.70
N ALA A 148 1.14 -14.25 -1.27
CA ALA A 148 0.76 -15.56 -1.80
C ALA A 148 0.33 -15.48 -3.26
N ALA A 149 -0.44 -14.46 -3.65
CA ALA A 149 -0.82 -14.23 -5.03
C ALA A 149 0.40 -14.04 -5.93
N MET A 150 1.34 -13.18 -5.50
CA MET A 150 2.60 -12.99 -6.21
C MET A 150 3.44 -14.27 -6.29
N ALA A 151 3.50 -15.07 -5.22
CA ALA A 151 4.23 -16.36 -5.23
C ALA A 151 3.65 -17.33 -6.27
N GLY A 152 2.32 -17.40 -6.39
CA GLY A 152 1.64 -18.17 -7.44
C GLY A 152 2.00 -17.69 -8.86
N ILE A 153 2.03 -16.37 -9.07
CA ILE A 153 2.46 -15.77 -10.34
C ILE A 153 3.93 -16.07 -10.63
N MET A 154 4.83 -15.91 -9.65
CA MET A 154 6.25 -16.24 -9.82
C MET A 154 6.44 -17.71 -10.21
N LYS A 155 5.68 -18.63 -9.59
CA LYS A 155 5.72 -20.06 -9.93
C LYS A 155 5.25 -20.31 -11.36
N SER A 156 4.16 -19.65 -11.77
CA SER A 156 3.63 -19.79 -13.13
C SER A 156 4.59 -19.28 -14.20
N ILE A 157 5.28 -18.16 -13.94
CA ILE A 157 6.26 -17.55 -14.85
C ILE A 157 7.53 -18.40 -14.93
N ALA A 158 7.99 -18.97 -13.81
CA ALA A 158 9.19 -19.79 -13.74
C ALA A 158 9.06 -21.12 -14.50
N ALA A 159 7.85 -21.67 -14.57
CA ALA A 159 7.59 -22.93 -15.24
C ALA A 159 7.54 -22.79 -16.77
N LYS A 160 8.13 -23.74 -17.50
CA LYS A 160 8.03 -23.79 -18.99
C LYS A 160 6.59 -24.00 -19.43
N THR A 161 5.93 -25.01 -18.88
CA THR A 161 4.49 -25.29 -19.09
C THR A 161 3.97 -25.98 -17.85
N THR A 162 2.86 -25.48 -17.29
CA THR A 162 2.22 -26.08 -16.10
C THR A 162 0.72 -25.79 -16.10
N LYS A 163 -0.06 -26.67 -15.48
CA LYS A 163 -1.49 -26.45 -15.23
C LYS A 163 -1.78 -25.88 -13.85
N THR A 164 -0.77 -25.86 -12.97
CA THR A 164 -0.88 -25.46 -11.57
C THR A 164 0.02 -24.27 -11.28
N ILE A 165 -0.36 -23.46 -10.29
CA ILE A 165 0.38 -22.25 -9.88
C ILE A 165 0.80 -22.29 -8.40
N GLY A 166 0.76 -23.45 -7.77
CA GLY A 166 1.07 -23.67 -6.36
C GLY A 166 -0.15 -23.81 -5.48
N ASN A 167 0.07 -23.79 -4.16
CA ASN A 167 -0.99 -23.86 -3.17
C ASN A 167 -1.13 -22.51 -2.46
N PHE A 168 -2.30 -21.88 -2.56
CA PHE A 168 -2.58 -20.60 -1.95
C PHE A 168 -2.39 -20.61 -0.43
N TRP A 169 -2.92 -21.64 0.24
CA TRP A 169 -2.86 -21.75 1.69
C TRP A 169 -1.43 -21.92 2.21
N GLN A 170 -0.64 -22.74 1.51
CA GLN A 170 0.76 -22.90 1.84
C GLN A 170 1.51 -21.56 1.72
N PHE A 171 1.35 -20.85 0.60
CA PHE A 171 1.99 -19.55 0.41
C PHE A 171 1.54 -18.52 1.44
N LEU A 172 0.26 -18.50 1.80
CA LEU A 172 -0.29 -17.64 2.84
C LEU A 172 0.38 -17.91 4.19
N VAL A 173 0.40 -19.17 4.63
CA VAL A 173 0.92 -19.55 5.95
C VAL A 173 2.42 -19.25 6.04
N VAL A 174 3.22 -19.63 5.04
CA VAL A 174 4.67 -19.37 5.09
C VAL A 174 5.00 -17.87 4.98
N SER A 175 4.17 -17.06 4.32
CA SER A 175 4.31 -15.61 4.31
C SER A 175 4.11 -15.02 5.69
N CYS A 176 3.06 -15.44 6.41
CA CYS A 176 2.83 -15.02 7.80
C CYS A 176 3.94 -15.49 8.74
N THR A 177 4.24 -16.79 8.75
CA THR A 177 5.08 -17.41 9.79
C THR A 177 6.57 -17.18 9.57
N ARG A 178 7.04 -17.17 8.32
CA ARG A 178 8.46 -17.11 7.99
C ARG A 178 8.96 -15.74 7.58
N ILE A 179 8.08 -14.83 7.14
CA ILE A 179 8.49 -13.51 6.65
C ILE A 179 7.92 -12.40 7.54
N LEU A 180 6.59 -12.27 7.61
CA LEU A 180 5.95 -11.14 8.30
C LEU A 180 6.17 -11.19 9.81
N LEU A 181 5.87 -12.32 10.46
CA LEU A 181 5.95 -12.45 11.92
C LEU A 181 7.36 -12.22 12.48
N PRO A 182 8.44 -12.86 11.95
CA PRO A 182 9.78 -12.63 12.47
C PRO A 182 10.25 -11.17 12.34
N LEU A 183 9.96 -10.53 11.19
CA LEU A 183 10.30 -9.13 10.98
C LEU A 183 9.49 -8.21 11.89
N SER A 184 8.19 -8.49 12.07
CA SER A 184 7.32 -7.71 12.97
C SER A 184 7.78 -7.80 14.43
N LEU A 185 8.25 -8.95 14.87
CA LEU A 185 8.80 -9.11 16.22
C LEU A 185 10.07 -8.27 16.42
N VAL A 186 10.96 -8.24 15.43
CA VAL A 186 12.18 -7.43 15.50
C VAL A 186 11.83 -5.93 15.54
N VAL A 187 10.98 -5.46 14.65
CA VAL A 187 10.57 -4.06 14.62
C VAL A 187 9.80 -3.69 15.89
N GLY A 188 8.86 -4.54 16.35
CA GLY A 188 8.10 -4.32 17.57
C GLY A 188 8.98 -4.18 18.80
N PHE A 189 10.02 -5.01 18.89
CA PHE A 189 10.99 -4.91 19.98
C PHE A 189 11.77 -3.58 19.94
N ILE A 190 12.16 -3.10 18.76
CA ILE A 190 12.80 -1.79 18.61
C ILE A 190 11.85 -0.67 19.07
N LEU A 191 10.58 -0.72 18.66
CA LEU A 191 9.58 0.29 19.04
C LEU A 191 9.34 0.32 20.55
N ILE A 192 9.19 -0.83 21.18
CA ILE A 192 9.01 -0.93 22.65
C ILE A 192 10.21 -0.34 23.38
N LEU A 193 11.43 -0.65 22.95
CA LEU A 193 12.65 -0.10 23.56
C LEU A 193 12.77 1.42 23.40
N GLN A 194 12.10 2.00 22.41
CA GLN A 194 12.07 3.43 22.15
C GLN A 194 10.87 4.15 22.79
N GLY A 195 9.96 3.43 23.44
CA GLY A 195 8.87 4.01 24.23
C GLY A 195 7.46 3.86 23.63
N THR A 196 7.29 3.09 22.54
CA THR A 196 5.96 2.76 22.02
C THR A 196 5.23 1.87 23.03
N PRO A 197 4.01 2.21 23.49
CA PRO A 197 3.30 1.46 24.51
C PRO A 197 2.85 0.08 24.02
N MET A 198 2.82 -0.86 24.95
CA MET A 198 2.27 -2.20 24.77
C MET A 198 1.53 -2.60 26.05
N GLY A 199 0.38 -1.99 26.27
CA GLY A 199 -0.42 -2.17 27.48
C GLY A 199 -1.86 -2.56 27.19
N PHE A 200 -2.59 -2.86 28.25
CA PHE A 200 -4.02 -3.15 28.22
C PHE A 200 -4.79 -2.30 29.25
N ASP A 201 -4.09 -1.36 29.87
CA ASP A 201 -4.70 -0.39 30.78
C ASP A 201 -5.50 0.65 29.98
N GLY A 202 -6.47 1.28 30.62
CA GLY A 202 -7.23 2.38 30.02
C GLY A 202 -6.40 3.65 29.85
N LYS A 203 -7.01 4.67 29.31
CA LYS A 203 -6.39 5.98 29.09
C LYS A 203 -5.79 6.54 30.36
N MET A 204 -4.56 7.01 30.26
CA MET A 204 -3.84 7.66 31.35
C MET A 204 -4.17 9.16 31.36
N LYS A 205 -4.49 9.69 32.53
CA LYS A 205 -4.68 11.12 32.74
C LYS A 205 -3.30 11.79 32.85
N VAL A 206 -3.02 12.72 32.00
CA VAL A 206 -1.80 13.54 32.04
C VAL A 206 -2.17 15.02 32.15
N THR A 207 -1.34 15.81 32.79
CA THR A 207 -1.49 17.27 32.85
C THR A 207 -0.49 17.88 31.87
N THR A 208 -0.99 18.68 30.92
CA THR A 208 -0.15 19.38 29.96
C THR A 208 0.68 20.47 30.65
N LEU A 209 1.70 20.99 29.94
CA LEU A 209 2.52 22.10 30.45
C LEU A 209 1.69 23.36 30.74
N GLU A 210 0.55 23.52 30.09
CA GLU A 210 -0.41 24.62 30.28
C GLU A 210 -1.40 24.36 31.42
N GLY A 211 -1.28 23.21 32.11
CA GLY A 211 -2.13 22.85 33.24
C GLY A 211 -3.49 22.22 32.87
N GLN A 212 -3.70 21.90 31.59
CA GLN A 212 -4.91 21.21 31.15
C GLN A 212 -4.80 19.69 31.33
N GLU A 213 -5.93 19.06 31.65
CA GLU A 213 -5.99 17.59 31.73
C GLU A 213 -6.28 16.97 30.38
N GLN A 214 -5.47 15.99 30.01
CA GLN A 214 -5.61 15.22 28.78
C GLN A 214 -5.62 13.72 29.06
N MET A 215 -6.48 12.98 28.36
CA MET A 215 -6.56 11.52 28.42
C MET A 215 -5.78 10.90 27.28
N VAL A 216 -4.71 10.16 27.57
CA VAL A 216 -3.80 9.56 26.58
C VAL A 216 -3.93 8.04 26.60
N SER A 217 -4.23 7.43 25.46
CA SER A 217 -4.33 5.99 25.33
C SER A 217 -2.98 5.30 25.46
N GLN A 218 -2.95 4.15 26.16
CA GLN A 218 -1.75 3.34 26.44
C GLN A 218 -1.88 1.91 25.90
N GLY A 219 -2.74 1.70 24.92
CA GLY A 219 -3.11 0.38 24.41
C GLY A 219 -1.97 -0.40 23.71
N PRO A 220 -2.28 -1.51 23.03
CA PRO A 220 -1.29 -2.44 22.45
C PRO A 220 -0.69 -1.91 21.13
N THR A 221 -0.22 -0.68 21.10
CA THR A 221 0.30 0.03 19.92
C THR A 221 1.47 -0.70 19.28
N ALA A 222 2.42 -1.16 20.09
CA ALA A 222 3.62 -1.85 19.59
C ALA A 222 3.36 -3.23 18.98
N ALA A 223 2.17 -3.81 19.15
CA ALA A 223 1.77 -5.02 18.44
C ALA A 223 1.28 -4.72 17.01
N ILE A 224 0.74 -3.52 16.78
CA ILE A 224 0.07 -3.13 15.54
C ILE A 224 1.06 -2.45 14.58
N VAL A 225 1.82 -1.47 15.06
CA VAL A 225 2.71 -0.64 14.22
C VAL A 225 3.72 -1.45 13.37
N PRO A 226 4.36 -2.51 13.86
CA PRO A 226 5.30 -3.28 13.05
C PRO A 226 4.67 -3.90 11.82
N ILE A 227 3.53 -4.57 11.96
CA ILE A 227 2.84 -5.21 10.84
C ILE A 227 2.13 -4.17 9.96
N LYS A 228 1.63 -3.08 10.53
CA LYS A 228 1.12 -1.92 9.79
C LYS A 228 2.10 -1.46 8.73
N GLN A 229 3.39 -1.39 9.07
CA GLN A 229 4.44 -0.95 8.14
C GLN A 229 4.94 -2.08 7.24
N LEU A 230 5.36 -3.22 7.81
CA LEU A 230 5.92 -4.35 7.05
C LEU A 230 4.92 -5.00 6.08
N GLY A 231 3.63 -5.01 6.46
CA GLY A 231 2.56 -5.51 5.61
C GLY A 231 2.09 -4.51 4.55
N THR A 232 2.66 -3.31 4.52
CA THR A 232 2.18 -2.17 3.71
C THR A 232 0.67 -1.96 3.89
N ASN A 233 0.23 -1.87 5.14
CA ASN A 233 -1.17 -1.74 5.52
C ASN A 233 -1.56 -0.29 5.83
N GLY A 234 -0.79 0.39 6.70
CA GLY A 234 -0.89 1.80 7.00
C GLY A 234 -1.83 2.23 8.11
N GLY A 235 -2.86 1.47 8.43
CA GLY A 235 -3.81 1.83 9.48
C GLY A 235 -3.18 1.84 10.87
N GLY A 236 -3.22 3.01 11.52
CA GLY A 236 -2.60 3.27 12.81
C GLY A 236 -3.47 2.88 14.00
N TYR A 237 -2.82 2.80 15.16
CA TYR A 237 -3.51 2.73 16.44
C TYR A 237 -4.14 4.09 16.77
N PHE A 238 -3.40 5.19 16.58
CA PHE A 238 -3.87 6.57 16.74
C PHE A 238 -4.41 7.14 15.43
N GLY A 239 -5.38 8.06 15.52
CA GLY A 239 -5.97 8.71 14.35
C GLY A 239 -4.97 9.48 13.50
N VAL A 240 -4.02 10.16 14.14
CA VAL A 240 -2.92 10.87 13.47
C VAL A 240 -1.78 9.95 13.02
N ASN A 241 -1.95 8.63 13.13
CA ASN A 241 -1.02 7.61 12.67
C ASN A 241 0.41 7.78 13.24
N SER A 242 1.46 7.58 12.44
CA SER A 242 2.88 7.66 12.89
C SER A 242 3.40 9.10 13.07
N SER A 243 2.55 10.13 13.00
CA SER A 243 2.88 11.45 13.55
C SER A 243 2.70 11.47 15.07
N HIS A 244 1.88 10.57 15.64
CA HIS A 244 1.68 10.48 17.08
C HIS A 244 2.96 10.03 17.81
N PRO A 245 3.39 10.74 18.90
CA PRO A 245 4.62 10.40 19.62
C PRO A 245 4.64 8.99 20.23
N LEU A 246 3.49 8.39 20.50
CA LEU A 246 3.40 7.04 21.05
C LEU A 246 3.39 5.94 19.97
N GLU A 247 3.17 6.26 18.72
CA GLU A 247 3.44 5.32 17.62
C GLU A 247 4.89 5.38 17.16
N ASN A 248 5.42 6.60 16.99
CA ASN A 248 6.73 6.90 16.43
C ASN A 248 7.47 7.89 17.34
N PRO A 249 7.98 7.44 18.50
CA PRO A 249 8.49 8.34 19.54
C PRO A 249 9.81 9.04 19.20
N THR A 250 10.70 8.44 18.41
CA THR A 250 12.05 8.95 18.16
C THR A 250 12.39 8.97 16.66
N TYR A 251 13.44 9.68 16.29
CA TYR A 251 13.95 9.64 14.91
C TYR A 251 14.41 8.24 14.49
N LEU A 252 14.89 7.42 15.43
CA LEU A 252 15.24 6.02 15.17
C LEU A 252 14.01 5.18 14.82
N THR A 253 12.89 5.37 15.55
CA THR A 253 11.63 4.70 15.19
C THR A 253 11.10 5.17 13.85
N ASN A 254 11.21 6.47 13.55
CA ASN A 254 10.86 7.01 12.24
C ASN A 254 11.65 6.33 11.11
N MET A 255 12.96 6.14 11.28
CA MET A 255 13.79 5.41 10.32
C MET A 255 13.39 3.94 10.22
N ALA A 256 13.12 3.27 11.34
CA ALA A 256 12.76 1.85 11.36
C ALA A 256 11.38 1.60 10.71
N GLU A 257 10.41 2.46 10.97
CA GLU A 257 9.08 2.37 10.37
C GLU A 257 9.13 2.69 8.86
N CYS A 258 9.76 3.78 8.46
CA CYS A 258 9.92 4.14 7.04
C CYS A 258 10.67 3.05 6.26
N TRP A 259 11.73 2.44 6.85
CA TRP A 259 12.40 1.27 6.30
C TRP A 259 11.43 0.09 6.15
N SER A 260 10.60 -0.16 7.15
CA SER A 260 9.65 -1.27 7.17
C SER A 260 8.59 -1.16 6.07
N ILE A 261 8.16 0.05 5.71
CA ILE A 261 7.19 0.29 4.64
C ILE A 261 7.68 -0.29 3.30
N LEU A 262 8.95 -0.09 2.97
CA LEU A 262 9.44 -0.33 1.60
C LEU A 262 10.27 -1.61 1.46
N ILE A 263 10.79 -2.17 2.56
CA ILE A 263 11.76 -3.27 2.50
C ILE A 263 11.21 -4.55 1.87
N ILE A 264 9.99 -4.97 2.20
CA ILE A 264 9.39 -6.18 1.62
C ILE A 264 8.98 -5.96 0.16
N PRO A 265 8.28 -4.87 -0.24
CA PRO A 265 8.03 -4.57 -1.64
C PRO A 265 9.29 -4.58 -2.51
N MET A 266 10.36 -3.90 -2.09
CA MET A 266 11.65 -3.93 -2.79
C MET A 266 12.23 -5.34 -2.88
N ALA A 267 12.24 -6.08 -1.76
CA ALA A 267 12.76 -7.43 -1.70
C ALA A 267 12.00 -8.40 -2.61
N MET A 268 10.68 -8.23 -2.77
CA MET A 268 9.89 -9.10 -3.63
C MET A 268 10.20 -8.93 -5.12
N VAL A 269 10.62 -7.74 -5.55
CA VAL A 269 11.12 -7.53 -6.93
C VAL A 269 12.42 -8.32 -7.15
N PHE A 270 13.34 -8.30 -6.19
CA PHE A 270 14.53 -9.16 -6.26
C PHE A 270 14.17 -10.65 -6.16
N ALA A 271 13.20 -11.01 -5.30
CA ALA A 271 12.73 -12.38 -5.16
C ALA A 271 12.22 -12.97 -6.47
N LEU A 272 11.52 -12.19 -7.30
CA LEU A 272 11.14 -12.58 -8.65
C LEU A 272 12.35 -13.02 -9.49
N GLY A 273 13.41 -12.20 -9.50
CA GLY A 273 14.64 -12.50 -10.24
C GLY A 273 15.35 -13.78 -9.75
N PHE A 274 15.37 -14.01 -8.42
CA PHE A 274 15.93 -15.21 -7.81
C PHE A 274 15.06 -16.44 -8.01
N TYR A 275 13.74 -16.30 -7.87
CA TYR A 275 12.79 -17.38 -8.02
C TYR A 275 12.78 -17.93 -9.45
N THR A 276 12.69 -17.03 -10.44
CA THR A 276 12.64 -17.36 -11.86
C THR A 276 14.02 -17.68 -12.47
N ARG A 277 15.12 -17.52 -11.70
CA ARG A 277 16.52 -17.61 -12.16
C ARG A 277 16.87 -16.58 -13.23
N ARG A 278 16.13 -15.47 -13.32
CA ARG A 278 16.33 -14.37 -14.28
C ARG A 278 16.67 -13.07 -13.53
N LYS A 279 17.84 -13.05 -12.91
CA LYS A 279 18.28 -11.91 -12.07
C LYS A 279 18.27 -10.58 -12.82
N LYS A 280 18.68 -10.55 -14.09
CA LYS A 280 18.71 -9.32 -14.89
C LYS A 280 17.32 -8.71 -15.08
N LEU A 281 16.27 -9.55 -15.27
CA LEU A 281 14.89 -9.08 -15.32
C LEU A 281 14.51 -8.39 -14.00
N GLY A 282 14.80 -9.02 -12.86
CA GLY A 282 14.56 -8.42 -11.54
C GLY A 282 15.30 -7.09 -11.36
N TYR A 283 16.56 -7.00 -11.77
CA TYR A 283 17.35 -5.77 -11.70
C TYR A 283 16.80 -4.67 -12.62
N SER A 284 16.35 -5.01 -13.83
CA SER A 284 15.77 -4.04 -14.77
C SER A 284 14.48 -3.44 -14.21
N ILE A 285 13.59 -4.28 -13.69
CA ILE A 285 12.32 -3.81 -13.08
C ILE A 285 12.60 -2.98 -11.82
N PHE A 286 13.49 -3.46 -10.93
CA PHE A 286 13.89 -2.74 -9.74
C PHE A 286 14.49 -1.36 -10.07
N GLY A 287 15.35 -1.29 -11.08
CA GLY A 287 15.96 -0.04 -11.52
C GLY A 287 14.94 0.99 -12.01
N VAL A 288 13.90 0.55 -12.75
CA VAL A 288 12.80 1.42 -13.19
C VAL A 288 11.99 1.94 -12.01
N MET A 289 11.61 1.05 -11.09
CA MET A 289 10.85 1.42 -9.89
C MET A 289 11.66 2.37 -8.99
N LEU A 290 12.94 2.08 -8.79
CA LEU A 290 13.84 2.91 -7.98
C LEU A 290 14.03 4.29 -8.62
N PHE A 291 14.18 4.37 -9.94
CA PHE A 291 14.30 5.64 -10.65
C PHE A 291 13.05 6.53 -10.40
N ALA A 292 11.86 5.97 -10.58
CA ALA A 292 10.62 6.69 -10.35
C ALA A 292 10.48 7.16 -8.89
N TYR A 293 10.82 6.28 -7.93
CA TYR A 293 10.84 6.60 -6.51
C TYR A 293 11.79 7.78 -6.20
N LEU A 294 13.02 7.72 -6.71
CA LEU A 294 14.02 8.78 -6.48
C LEU A 294 13.59 10.12 -7.07
N VAL A 295 12.94 10.13 -8.25
CA VAL A 295 12.39 11.36 -8.84
C VAL A 295 11.33 11.95 -7.91
N GLY A 296 10.39 11.14 -7.41
CA GLY A 296 9.39 11.59 -6.43
C GLY A 296 10.01 12.16 -5.16
N VAL A 297 10.97 11.44 -4.56
CA VAL A 297 11.68 11.91 -3.35
C VAL A 297 12.40 13.25 -3.60
N CYS A 298 13.10 13.39 -4.73
CA CYS A 298 13.78 14.64 -5.05
C CYS A 298 12.82 15.82 -5.16
N ILE A 299 11.65 15.62 -5.80
CA ILE A 299 10.63 16.67 -5.94
C ILE A 299 10.09 17.03 -4.56
N ASN A 300 9.58 16.06 -3.78
CA ASN A 300 8.98 16.35 -2.48
C ASN A 300 9.96 16.97 -1.50
N VAL A 301 11.17 16.43 -1.37
CA VAL A 301 12.18 16.99 -0.48
C VAL A 301 12.51 18.44 -0.88
N SER A 302 12.60 18.73 -2.19
CA SER A 302 12.89 20.11 -2.64
C SER A 302 11.72 21.05 -2.36
N GLN A 303 10.47 20.61 -2.51
CA GLN A 303 9.29 21.43 -2.24
C GLN A 303 9.12 21.70 -0.74
N GLU A 304 9.16 20.65 0.08
CA GLU A 304 8.93 20.78 1.52
C GLU A 304 10.05 21.51 2.25
N MET A 305 11.30 21.29 1.86
CA MET A 305 12.43 22.01 2.44
C MET A 305 12.59 23.44 1.87
N GLY A 306 11.94 23.77 0.76
CA GLY A 306 11.93 25.10 0.15
C GLY A 306 11.05 26.11 0.88
N GLY A 307 10.12 25.67 1.71
CA GLY A 307 9.16 26.55 2.38
C GLY A 307 7.95 26.92 1.50
N ASN A 308 6.97 27.60 2.11
CA ASN A 308 5.76 28.06 1.44
C ASN A 308 5.87 29.55 1.06
N PRO A 309 5.82 29.92 -0.23
CA PRO A 309 5.95 31.31 -0.68
C PRO A 309 4.96 32.27 0.00
N ARG A 310 3.74 31.83 0.29
CA ARG A 310 2.75 32.67 0.99
C ARG A 310 3.14 33.01 2.43
N ILE A 311 3.82 32.11 3.10
CA ILE A 311 4.33 32.33 4.46
C ILE A 311 5.53 33.30 4.40
N ASP A 312 6.38 33.20 3.37
CA ASP A 312 7.48 34.14 3.13
C ASP A 312 6.97 35.57 2.88
N GLU A 313 5.88 35.73 2.15
CA GLU A 313 5.22 37.04 1.92
C GLU A 313 4.75 37.69 3.23
N LEU A 314 4.42 36.90 4.25
CA LEU A 314 4.07 37.38 5.59
C LEU A 314 5.28 37.77 6.43
N GLY A 315 6.50 37.59 5.92
CA GLY A 315 7.76 37.87 6.64
C GLY A 315 8.08 36.87 7.73
N ILE A 316 7.51 35.67 7.69
CA ILE A 316 7.78 34.59 8.66
C ILE A 316 8.94 33.74 8.15
N ALA A 317 9.99 33.61 8.97
CA ALA A 317 11.16 32.79 8.62
C ALA A 317 10.79 31.29 8.57
N GLN A 318 11.25 30.62 7.51
CA GLN A 318 11.01 29.18 7.27
C GLN A 318 12.33 28.41 7.18
N ASP A 319 13.26 28.63 8.12
CA ASP A 319 14.59 28.00 8.13
C ASP A 319 14.53 26.44 8.13
N ASN A 320 13.41 25.87 8.59
CA ASN A 320 13.18 24.43 8.64
C ASN A 320 12.28 23.92 7.48
N GLY A 321 12.00 24.75 6.48
CA GLY A 321 11.07 24.44 5.38
C GLY A 321 9.60 24.64 5.73
N ALA A 322 8.70 24.08 4.93
CA ALA A 322 7.26 24.11 5.12
C ALA A 322 6.87 23.19 6.28
N MET A 323 6.68 23.74 7.47
CA MET A 323 6.43 22.95 8.69
C MET A 323 4.96 22.77 9.04
N GLU A 324 4.04 23.32 8.25
CA GLU A 324 2.61 23.07 8.44
C GLU A 324 2.31 21.58 8.40
N GLY A 325 1.50 21.09 9.32
CA GLY A 325 1.12 19.69 9.42
C GLY A 325 2.26 18.69 9.67
N LYS A 326 3.46 19.16 10.03
CA LYS A 326 4.65 18.33 10.24
C LYS A 326 5.18 18.41 11.67
N GLU A 327 5.71 17.30 12.14
CA GLU A 327 6.32 17.19 13.47
C GLU A 327 7.72 17.83 13.49
N VAL A 328 7.93 18.84 14.34
CA VAL A 328 9.23 19.52 14.50
C VAL A 328 10.35 18.53 14.84
N ARG A 329 10.05 17.49 15.61
CA ARG A 329 11.00 16.44 16.01
C ARG A 329 11.48 15.55 14.85
N LEU A 330 10.76 15.52 13.72
CA LEU A 330 11.10 14.73 12.54
C LEU A 330 11.71 15.59 11.42
N GLY A 331 11.17 16.78 11.20
CA GLY A 331 11.61 17.71 10.17
C GLY A 331 10.94 17.51 8.80
N ALA A 332 11.06 18.52 7.95
CA ALA A 332 10.43 18.54 6.62
C ALA A 332 10.98 17.48 5.67
N GLY A 333 12.31 17.24 5.68
CA GLY A 333 12.94 16.26 4.81
C GLY A 333 12.56 14.81 5.13
N ALA A 334 12.43 14.45 6.41
CA ALA A 334 12.00 13.12 6.83
C ALA A 334 10.52 12.88 6.51
N THR A 335 9.68 13.91 6.63
CA THR A 335 8.25 13.83 6.29
C THR A 335 8.06 13.70 4.77
N ALA A 336 8.79 14.49 3.98
CA ALA A 336 8.79 14.39 2.51
C ALA A 336 9.23 13.01 2.00
N LEU A 337 10.25 12.41 2.63
CA LEU A 337 10.65 11.04 2.31
C LEU A 337 9.54 10.04 2.63
N TRP A 338 8.90 10.18 3.80
CA TRP A 338 7.84 9.28 4.23
C TRP A 338 6.63 9.37 3.30
N SER A 339 6.17 10.57 2.94
CA SER A 339 5.01 10.76 2.07
C SER A 339 5.18 10.08 0.71
N ILE A 340 6.37 10.15 0.11
CA ILE A 340 6.66 9.39 -1.13
C ILE A 340 6.78 7.89 -0.86
N THR A 341 7.41 7.49 0.25
CA THR A 341 7.58 6.06 0.58
C THR A 341 6.23 5.38 0.79
N THR A 342 5.30 6.04 1.47
CA THR A 342 3.95 5.51 1.71
C THR A 342 3.09 5.50 0.45
N THR A 343 3.22 6.48 -0.44
CA THR A 343 2.42 6.60 -1.67
C THR A 343 2.93 5.77 -2.85
N VAL A 344 4.24 5.47 -2.94
CA VAL A 344 4.76 4.46 -3.90
C VAL A 344 4.44 3.02 -3.49
N THR A 345 3.98 2.83 -2.26
CA THR A 345 3.46 1.56 -1.75
C THR A 345 1.97 1.68 -1.47
N SER A 346 1.28 0.59 -1.25
CA SER A 346 -0.10 0.58 -0.74
C SER A 346 -0.07 0.57 0.81
N ASN A 347 0.67 1.52 1.44
CA ASN A 347 0.84 1.54 2.89
C ASN A 347 -0.17 2.45 3.60
N GLY A 348 -0.25 3.72 3.21
CA GLY A 348 -1.15 4.70 3.82
C GLY A 348 -0.72 5.28 5.17
N SER A 349 0.34 4.77 5.79
CA SER A 349 0.87 5.34 7.03
C SER A 349 1.47 6.72 6.77
N VAL A 350 1.22 7.67 7.68
CA VAL A 350 1.71 9.04 7.60
C VAL A 350 2.45 9.43 8.88
N ASN A 351 3.49 10.25 8.75
CA ASN A 351 4.20 10.87 9.88
C ASN A 351 4.08 12.40 9.89
N GLY A 352 3.18 12.92 9.07
CA GLY A 352 2.77 14.30 8.95
C GLY A 352 1.48 14.35 8.13
N MET A 353 0.82 15.49 8.12
CA MET A 353 -0.46 15.70 7.45
C MET A 353 -0.24 15.91 5.95
N HIS A 354 -0.76 15.02 5.10
CA HIS A 354 -0.58 15.13 3.66
C HIS A 354 -1.38 16.29 3.04
N ASP A 355 -2.50 16.65 3.65
CA ASP A 355 -3.31 17.80 3.26
C ASP A 355 -2.53 19.14 3.34
N SER A 356 -1.53 19.23 4.23
CA SER A 356 -0.66 20.39 4.43
C SER A 356 0.65 20.33 3.65
N THR A 357 0.81 19.39 2.72
CA THR A 357 2.00 19.36 1.84
C THR A 357 1.88 20.39 0.72
N MET A 358 3.04 20.84 0.20
CA MET A 358 3.06 21.76 -0.93
C MET A 358 2.31 21.15 -2.14
N PRO A 359 1.61 21.96 -2.95
CA PRO A 359 0.75 21.41 -4.01
C PRO A 359 1.44 20.45 -4.99
N LEU A 360 2.71 20.68 -5.33
CA LEU A 360 3.48 19.74 -6.17
C LEU A 360 3.87 18.48 -5.41
N SER A 361 4.05 18.54 -4.10
CA SER A 361 4.23 17.35 -3.25
C SER A 361 2.97 16.50 -3.26
N GLY A 362 1.82 17.11 -3.00
CA GLY A 362 0.51 16.44 -3.07
C GLY A 362 0.23 15.83 -4.45
N MET A 363 0.63 16.52 -5.53
CA MET A 363 0.57 15.96 -6.89
C MET A 363 1.41 14.69 -7.02
N MET A 364 2.64 14.68 -6.52
CA MET A 364 3.51 13.50 -6.59
C MET A 364 3.00 12.34 -5.74
N GLU A 365 2.43 12.63 -4.58
CA GLU A 365 1.77 11.65 -3.73
C GLU A 365 0.61 10.97 -4.44
N MET A 366 -0.31 11.76 -5.02
CA MET A 366 -1.42 11.24 -5.82
C MET A 366 -0.94 10.51 -7.06
N LEU A 367 0.04 11.05 -7.80
CA LEU A 367 0.55 10.44 -9.02
C LEU A 367 1.18 9.06 -8.76
N ASN A 368 1.90 8.88 -7.66
CA ASN A 368 2.42 7.58 -7.25
C ASN A 368 1.31 6.55 -7.07
N MET A 369 0.23 6.92 -6.38
CA MET A 369 -0.93 6.07 -6.16
C MET A 369 -1.74 5.84 -7.44
N GLN A 370 -1.86 6.83 -8.31
CA GLN A 370 -2.53 6.74 -9.60
C GLN A 370 -1.79 5.83 -10.59
N ILE A 371 -0.47 5.80 -10.53
CA ILE A 371 0.36 4.85 -11.28
C ILE A 371 0.29 3.46 -10.64
N ASN A 372 0.37 3.37 -9.33
CA ASN A 372 0.24 2.16 -8.50
C ASN A 372 1.11 0.96 -8.97
N THR A 373 2.29 1.25 -9.52
CA THR A 373 3.22 0.22 -10.04
C THR A 373 4.63 0.33 -9.47
N TRP A 374 4.98 1.46 -8.84
CA TRP A 374 6.28 1.66 -8.22
C TRP A 374 6.31 1.00 -6.85
N PHE A 375 6.93 -0.16 -6.72
CA PHE A 375 6.95 -1.04 -5.56
C PHE A 375 5.56 -1.54 -5.12
N GLY A 376 4.56 -0.66 -4.92
CA GLY A 376 3.19 -0.97 -4.53
C GLY A 376 3.09 -1.71 -3.20
N GLY A 377 1.93 -2.29 -2.88
CA GLY A 377 1.78 -3.15 -1.71
C GLY A 377 2.57 -4.45 -1.82
N VAL A 378 2.75 -5.14 -0.69
CA VAL A 378 3.48 -6.42 -0.66
C VAL A 378 2.93 -7.43 -1.67
N GLY A 379 3.69 -7.68 -2.70
CA GLY A 379 3.31 -8.52 -3.85
C GLY A 379 2.51 -7.80 -4.94
N VAL A 380 1.68 -6.83 -4.60
CA VAL A 380 0.71 -6.22 -5.52
C VAL A 380 1.36 -5.27 -6.51
N GLY A 381 2.33 -4.46 -6.08
CA GLY A 381 2.98 -3.51 -6.98
C GLY A 381 3.67 -4.16 -8.16
N TRP A 382 4.38 -5.29 -7.92
CA TRP A 382 4.92 -6.07 -9.02
C TRP A 382 3.82 -6.70 -9.90
N MET A 383 2.71 -7.13 -9.33
CA MET A 383 1.58 -7.66 -10.10
C MET A 383 0.96 -6.59 -11.01
N ASN A 384 0.86 -5.36 -10.54
CA ASN A 384 0.43 -4.22 -11.36
C ASN A 384 1.45 -3.94 -12.47
N TYR A 385 2.74 -3.88 -12.15
CA TYR A 385 3.80 -3.74 -13.15
C TYR A 385 3.76 -4.87 -14.20
N TYR A 386 3.48 -6.11 -13.77
CA TYR A 386 3.29 -7.24 -14.66
C TYR A 386 2.15 -7.03 -15.67
N THR A 387 1.05 -6.43 -15.25
CA THR A 387 -0.05 -6.05 -16.15
C THR A 387 0.45 -5.13 -17.27
N PHE A 388 1.24 -4.11 -16.91
CA PHE A 388 1.83 -3.20 -17.89
C PHE A 388 2.91 -3.85 -18.75
N ILE A 389 3.65 -4.83 -18.24
CA ILE A 389 4.55 -5.66 -19.07
C ILE A 389 3.75 -6.38 -20.18
N ILE A 390 2.62 -6.98 -19.85
CA ILE A 390 1.78 -7.67 -20.84
C ILE A 390 1.30 -6.70 -21.93
N ILE A 391 0.87 -5.50 -21.55
CA ILE A 391 0.45 -4.45 -22.47
C ILE A 391 1.62 -4.00 -23.34
N ALA A 392 2.77 -3.69 -22.74
CA ALA A 392 3.95 -3.20 -23.44
C ALA A 392 4.50 -4.23 -24.46
N VAL A 393 4.59 -5.50 -24.05
CA VAL A 393 5.03 -6.60 -24.92
C VAL A 393 4.07 -6.81 -26.09
N PHE A 394 2.76 -6.72 -25.84
CA PHE A 394 1.75 -6.89 -26.87
C PHE A 394 1.82 -5.75 -27.93
N ILE A 395 1.85 -4.50 -27.48
CA ILE A 395 1.96 -3.32 -28.36
C ILE A 395 3.27 -3.37 -29.15
N SER A 396 4.39 -3.57 -28.47
CA SER A 396 5.71 -3.64 -29.11
C SER A 396 5.78 -4.77 -30.14
N GLY A 397 5.23 -5.95 -29.83
CA GLY A 397 5.19 -7.07 -30.76
C GLY A 397 4.41 -6.74 -32.05
N LEU A 398 3.23 -6.13 -31.90
CA LEU A 398 2.42 -5.75 -33.06
C LEU A 398 3.08 -4.65 -33.90
N MET A 399 3.69 -3.64 -33.27
CA MET A 399 4.36 -2.54 -33.99
C MET A 399 5.54 -3.03 -34.85
N VAL A 400 6.24 -4.07 -34.41
CA VAL A 400 7.41 -4.63 -35.13
C VAL A 400 7.00 -5.78 -36.06
N GLY A 401 5.71 -6.15 -36.10
CA GLY A 401 5.21 -7.26 -36.90
C GLY A 401 5.65 -8.64 -36.39
N ARG A 402 5.87 -8.78 -35.07
CA ARG A 402 6.31 -10.02 -34.42
C ARG A 402 5.23 -10.55 -33.49
N THR A 403 5.28 -11.87 -33.25
CA THR A 403 4.40 -12.47 -32.24
C THR A 403 4.76 -11.94 -30.86
N PRO A 404 3.82 -11.31 -30.12
CA PRO A 404 4.06 -10.87 -28.75
C PRO A 404 4.36 -12.05 -27.84
N GLU A 405 5.51 -12.01 -27.16
CA GLU A 405 5.96 -13.08 -26.26
C GLU A 405 6.54 -12.52 -24.97
N PHE A 406 6.14 -13.07 -23.84
CA PHE A 406 6.75 -12.80 -22.54
C PHE A 406 7.34 -14.08 -21.96
N LEU A 407 8.66 -14.08 -21.77
CA LEU A 407 9.43 -15.21 -21.23
C LEU A 407 9.13 -16.56 -21.91
N GLY A 408 9.07 -16.56 -23.26
CA GLY A 408 8.80 -17.73 -24.06
C GLY A 408 7.34 -18.17 -24.08
N LYS A 409 6.41 -17.31 -23.72
CA LYS A 409 4.98 -17.57 -23.75
C LYS A 409 4.26 -16.52 -24.58
N LYS A 410 3.49 -16.99 -25.57
CA LYS A 410 2.74 -16.10 -26.47
C LYS A 410 1.66 -15.35 -25.71
N VAL A 411 1.67 -14.02 -25.83
CA VAL A 411 0.61 -13.15 -25.32
C VAL A 411 -0.42 -12.97 -26.44
N GLU A 412 -1.66 -13.35 -26.16
CA GLU A 412 -2.76 -13.32 -27.13
C GLU A 412 -3.83 -12.30 -26.72
N ALA A 413 -4.83 -12.09 -27.57
CA ALA A 413 -5.90 -11.14 -27.35
C ALA A 413 -6.67 -11.37 -26.02
N ARG A 414 -6.72 -12.61 -25.52
CA ARG A 414 -7.39 -12.92 -24.26
C ARG A 414 -6.67 -12.32 -23.07
N GLU A 415 -5.37 -12.51 -22.96
CA GLU A 415 -4.54 -11.95 -21.90
C GLU A 415 -4.53 -10.42 -22.00
N MET A 416 -4.44 -9.90 -23.24
CA MET A 416 -4.44 -8.46 -23.47
C MET A 416 -5.77 -7.80 -23.04
N LYS A 417 -6.93 -8.41 -23.35
CA LYS A 417 -8.24 -7.90 -22.89
C LYS A 417 -8.30 -7.80 -21.37
N ILE A 418 -7.85 -8.83 -20.66
CA ILE A 418 -7.83 -8.81 -19.18
C ILE A 418 -6.88 -7.71 -18.69
N ALA A 419 -5.68 -7.60 -19.24
CA ALA A 419 -4.71 -6.58 -18.85
C ALA A 419 -5.25 -5.16 -19.10
N THR A 420 -5.93 -4.94 -20.22
CA THR A 420 -6.56 -3.64 -20.54
C THR A 420 -7.67 -3.28 -19.55
N ILE A 421 -8.53 -4.23 -19.19
CA ILE A 421 -9.60 -4.00 -18.19
C ILE A 421 -8.96 -3.63 -16.85
N VAL A 422 -7.95 -4.36 -16.40
CA VAL A 422 -7.25 -4.08 -15.14
C VAL A 422 -6.59 -2.70 -15.16
N ALA A 423 -5.90 -2.33 -16.25
CA ALA A 423 -5.22 -1.06 -16.35
C ALA A 423 -6.18 0.15 -16.43
N LEU A 424 -7.33 0.00 -17.12
CA LEU A 424 -8.29 1.09 -17.28
C LEU A 424 -9.28 1.20 -16.12
N LEU A 425 -9.46 0.16 -15.32
CA LEU A 425 -10.33 0.19 -14.14
C LEU A 425 -9.88 1.26 -13.15
N HIS A 426 -8.58 1.34 -12.90
CA HIS A 426 -7.99 2.23 -11.92
C HIS A 426 -8.32 3.72 -12.19
N PRO A 427 -7.97 4.31 -13.34
CA PRO A 427 -8.39 5.67 -13.65
C PRO A 427 -9.92 5.84 -13.76
N PHE A 428 -10.64 4.82 -14.22
CA PHE A 428 -12.08 4.87 -14.32
C PHE A 428 -12.74 5.09 -12.95
N VAL A 429 -12.42 4.28 -11.94
CA VAL A 429 -13.04 4.42 -10.62
C VAL A 429 -12.64 5.73 -9.94
N ILE A 430 -11.38 6.15 -10.03
CA ILE A 430 -10.91 7.40 -9.45
C ILE A 430 -11.69 8.59 -10.04
N LEU A 431 -11.66 8.74 -11.35
CA LEU A 431 -12.23 9.92 -12.00
C LEU A 431 -13.76 9.96 -11.94
N VAL A 432 -14.43 8.81 -12.07
CA VAL A 432 -15.90 8.75 -12.00
C VAL A 432 -16.39 9.09 -10.60
N PHE A 433 -15.80 8.49 -9.54
CA PHE A 433 -16.25 8.78 -8.18
C PHE A 433 -15.88 10.20 -7.74
N THR A 434 -14.71 10.73 -8.12
CA THR A 434 -14.36 12.14 -7.90
C THR A 434 -15.37 13.07 -8.61
N ALA A 435 -15.75 12.76 -9.85
CA ALA A 435 -16.75 13.57 -10.57
C ALA A 435 -18.13 13.51 -9.88
N ILE A 436 -18.54 12.36 -9.36
CA ILE A 436 -19.80 12.19 -8.63
C ILE A 436 -19.78 13.04 -7.35
N SER A 437 -18.73 12.93 -6.52
CA SER A 437 -18.63 13.71 -5.27
C SER A 437 -18.58 15.21 -5.55
N SER A 438 -17.80 15.65 -6.53
CA SER A 438 -17.71 17.05 -6.92
C SER A 438 -19.05 17.59 -7.46
N TYR A 439 -19.79 16.78 -8.21
CA TYR A 439 -21.13 17.13 -8.67
C TYR A 439 -22.11 17.28 -7.50
N ILE A 440 -22.10 16.36 -6.55
CA ILE A 440 -22.94 16.42 -5.35
C ILE A 440 -22.58 17.64 -4.50
N TYR A 441 -21.30 17.89 -4.27
CA TYR A 441 -20.82 19.05 -3.53
C TYR A 441 -21.31 20.37 -4.13
N ALA A 442 -21.28 20.50 -5.46
CA ALA A 442 -21.68 21.72 -6.16
C ALA A 442 -23.19 21.92 -6.25
N HIS A 443 -23.99 20.85 -6.33
CA HIS A 443 -25.42 20.95 -6.66
C HIS A 443 -26.35 20.56 -5.50
N TYR A 444 -25.84 19.92 -4.44
CA TYR A 444 -26.62 19.48 -3.29
C TYR A 444 -25.99 19.91 -1.96
N PRO A 445 -25.78 21.22 -1.74
CA PRO A 445 -25.11 21.73 -0.53
C PRO A 445 -25.85 21.35 0.76
N GLU A 446 -27.18 21.32 0.76
CA GLU A 446 -27.97 20.90 1.92
C GLU A 446 -27.67 19.45 2.36
N PHE A 447 -27.43 18.57 1.38
CA PHE A 447 -27.00 17.18 1.67
C PHE A 447 -25.61 17.16 2.29
N VAL A 448 -24.65 17.89 1.72
CA VAL A 448 -23.27 17.97 2.23
C VAL A 448 -23.25 18.54 3.66
N GLU A 449 -24.03 19.60 3.92
CA GLU A 449 -24.17 20.20 5.25
C GLU A 449 -24.82 19.21 6.25
N SER A 450 -25.80 18.42 5.82
CA SER A 450 -26.45 17.43 6.68
C SER A 450 -25.50 16.32 7.14
N GLU A 451 -24.42 16.08 6.38
CA GLU A 451 -23.34 15.14 6.74
C GLU A 451 -22.16 15.83 7.47
N GLY A 452 -22.29 17.08 7.89
CA GLY A 452 -21.28 17.82 8.67
C GLY A 452 -20.30 18.64 7.84
N GLY A 453 -20.50 18.75 6.52
CA GLY A 453 -19.57 19.37 5.57
C GLY A 453 -18.48 18.39 5.15
N TRP A 454 -17.96 18.56 3.92
CA TRP A 454 -16.95 17.62 3.40
C TRP A 454 -15.56 18.25 3.29
N LEU A 455 -15.47 19.50 2.83
CA LEU A 455 -14.19 20.12 2.49
C LEU A 455 -13.79 21.15 3.53
N ASN A 456 -12.55 21.06 4.01
CA ASN A 456 -11.95 22.06 4.86
C ASN A 456 -11.37 23.23 4.04
N ASN A 457 -10.85 22.93 2.85
CA ASN A 457 -10.22 23.90 1.96
C ASN A 457 -10.91 23.91 0.59
N PRO A 458 -12.02 24.69 0.40
CA PRO A 458 -12.73 24.73 -0.88
C PRO A 458 -11.87 25.35 -1.99
N GLY A 459 -12.22 25.07 -3.26
CA GLY A 459 -11.50 25.53 -4.43
C GLY A 459 -10.61 24.47 -5.05
N PHE A 460 -9.44 24.84 -5.53
CA PHE A 460 -8.50 23.90 -6.17
C PHE A 460 -8.06 22.79 -5.20
N HIS A 461 -7.78 23.15 -3.96
CA HIS A 461 -7.41 22.23 -2.92
C HIS A 461 -8.54 21.27 -2.56
N GLY A 462 -9.77 21.75 -2.44
CA GLY A 462 -10.94 20.92 -2.17
C GLY A 462 -11.25 19.89 -3.26
N LEU A 463 -10.89 20.16 -4.52
CA LEU A 463 -10.90 19.14 -5.57
C LEU A 463 -9.78 18.11 -5.32
N SER A 464 -8.62 18.55 -4.84
CA SER A 464 -7.52 17.65 -4.47
C SER A 464 -7.90 16.76 -3.29
N GLU A 465 -8.61 17.26 -2.25
CA GLU A 465 -9.12 16.47 -1.13
C GLU A 465 -9.99 15.30 -1.62
N GLN A 466 -10.97 15.57 -2.48
CA GLN A 466 -11.87 14.55 -3.04
C GLN A 466 -11.13 13.59 -3.97
N LEU A 467 -10.24 14.10 -4.82
CA LEU A 467 -9.44 13.28 -5.74
C LEU A 467 -8.50 12.36 -4.98
N TYR A 468 -7.87 12.86 -3.91
CA TYR A 468 -6.95 12.09 -3.08
C TYR A 468 -7.65 10.90 -2.45
N GLU A 469 -8.84 11.11 -1.89
CA GLU A 469 -9.62 10.09 -1.21
C GLU A 469 -9.93 8.89 -2.13
N TYR A 470 -10.45 9.15 -3.34
CA TYR A 470 -10.69 8.07 -4.30
C TYR A 470 -9.42 7.52 -4.94
N THR A 471 -8.36 8.31 -5.03
CA THR A 471 -7.04 7.83 -5.47
C THR A 471 -6.46 6.85 -4.46
N SER A 472 -6.50 7.19 -3.18
CA SER A 472 -6.04 6.35 -2.08
C SER A 472 -6.86 5.07 -1.98
N SER A 473 -8.19 5.18 -2.01
CA SER A 473 -9.09 4.03 -2.03
C SER A 473 -8.82 3.09 -3.21
N ALA A 474 -8.68 3.64 -4.43
CA ALA A 474 -8.43 2.83 -5.62
C ALA A 474 -7.03 2.20 -5.64
N ALA A 475 -6.02 2.88 -5.12
CA ALA A 475 -4.67 2.33 -4.95
C ALA A 475 -4.58 1.31 -3.81
N ASN A 476 -5.62 1.18 -2.99
CA ASN A 476 -5.61 0.47 -1.71
C ASN A 476 -4.46 0.97 -0.82
N ASN A 477 -4.27 2.28 -0.73
CA ASN A 477 -3.20 2.92 0.03
C ASN A 477 -3.62 3.20 1.47
N GLY A 478 -4.59 4.07 1.71
CA GLY A 478 -5.14 4.37 3.03
C GLY A 478 -4.72 5.71 3.63
N SER A 479 -3.82 6.49 3.00
CA SER A 479 -3.62 7.89 3.36
C SER A 479 -4.76 8.75 2.83
N GLY A 480 -5.04 9.86 3.48
CA GLY A 480 -6.02 10.86 3.07
C GLY A 480 -5.40 12.25 2.95
N PHE A 481 -6.14 13.19 2.36
CA PHE A 481 -5.99 14.59 2.68
C PHE A 481 -6.94 14.87 3.85
N GLU A 482 -6.36 15.10 5.01
CA GLU A 482 -7.05 15.07 6.30
C GLU A 482 -7.99 16.28 6.51
N GLY A 483 -8.03 17.20 5.55
CA GLY A 483 -9.04 18.27 5.44
C GLY A 483 -10.42 17.76 5.02
N LEU A 484 -10.48 16.58 4.36
CA LEU A 484 -11.75 15.97 3.99
C LEU A 484 -12.48 15.39 5.23
N GLY A 485 -13.72 15.77 5.43
CA GLY A 485 -14.61 15.16 6.42
C GLY A 485 -15.16 13.83 5.92
N ASP A 486 -14.38 12.76 6.05
CA ASP A 486 -14.60 11.46 5.42
C ASP A 486 -15.51 10.51 6.21
N ASN A 487 -15.73 10.76 7.51
CA ASN A 487 -16.58 9.89 8.33
C ASN A 487 -18.07 10.23 8.14
N THR A 488 -18.56 10.07 6.97
CA THR A 488 -19.96 10.27 6.59
C THR A 488 -20.53 9.03 5.90
N TYR A 489 -21.85 8.95 5.83
CA TYR A 489 -22.52 7.85 5.15
C TYR A 489 -22.12 7.75 3.66
N PHE A 490 -22.00 8.90 3.00
CA PHE A 490 -21.60 8.96 1.58
C PHE A 490 -20.18 8.40 1.38
N TRP A 491 -19.19 8.93 2.11
CA TRP A 491 -17.79 8.53 1.95
C TRP A 491 -17.56 7.09 2.40
N ASN A 492 -18.16 6.64 3.51
CA ASN A 492 -18.04 5.26 3.99
C ASN A 492 -18.48 4.22 2.92
N TRP A 493 -19.61 4.47 2.24
CA TRP A 493 -20.09 3.54 1.22
C TRP A 493 -19.34 3.65 -0.10
N THR A 494 -19.08 4.85 -0.60
CA THR A 494 -18.45 5.05 -1.91
C THR A 494 -17.00 4.58 -1.91
N CYS A 495 -16.22 4.92 -0.87
CA CYS A 495 -14.85 4.42 -0.70
C CYS A 495 -14.82 2.90 -0.55
N GLY A 496 -15.73 2.30 0.24
CA GLY A 496 -15.84 0.85 0.36
C GLY A 496 -16.09 0.14 -0.97
N ILE A 497 -16.94 0.70 -1.84
CA ILE A 497 -17.18 0.16 -3.19
C ILE A 497 -15.92 0.27 -4.06
N VAL A 498 -15.26 1.43 -4.06
CA VAL A 498 -14.02 1.64 -4.82
C VAL A 498 -12.93 0.67 -4.37
N LEU A 499 -12.75 0.48 -3.07
CA LEU A 499 -11.81 -0.46 -2.47
C LEU A 499 -12.02 -1.91 -2.97
N ILE A 500 -13.28 -2.39 -2.99
CA ILE A 500 -13.62 -3.74 -3.47
C ILE A 500 -13.28 -3.90 -4.95
N LEU A 501 -13.73 -2.97 -5.79
CA LEU A 501 -13.52 -3.02 -7.23
C LEU A 501 -12.03 -3.01 -7.58
N SER A 502 -11.28 -2.10 -6.94
CA SER A 502 -9.87 -1.87 -7.22
C SER A 502 -8.93 -2.94 -6.65
N ARG A 503 -9.39 -3.78 -5.72
CA ARG A 503 -8.60 -4.92 -5.21
C ARG A 503 -8.90 -6.20 -5.95
N PHE A 504 -10.16 -6.60 -6.00
CA PHE A 504 -10.50 -7.96 -6.45
C PHE A 504 -10.44 -8.11 -7.97
N ILE A 505 -10.85 -7.10 -8.75
CA ILE A 505 -10.79 -7.19 -10.22
C ILE A 505 -9.34 -7.29 -10.71
N PRO A 506 -8.38 -6.44 -10.26
CA PRO A 506 -6.97 -6.58 -10.64
C PRO A 506 -6.35 -7.92 -10.22
N VAL A 507 -6.49 -8.34 -8.97
CA VAL A 507 -5.89 -9.59 -8.49
C VAL A 507 -6.43 -10.79 -9.27
N VAL A 508 -7.75 -10.84 -9.50
CA VAL A 508 -8.38 -11.90 -10.31
C VAL A 508 -7.82 -11.89 -11.73
N GLY A 509 -7.74 -10.72 -12.35
CA GLY A 509 -7.21 -10.55 -13.70
C GLY A 509 -5.74 -10.98 -13.81
N GLN A 510 -4.90 -10.55 -12.89
CA GLN A 510 -3.45 -10.83 -12.87
C GLN A 510 -3.15 -12.32 -12.66
N VAL A 511 -3.83 -12.96 -11.71
CA VAL A 511 -3.70 -14.40 -11.48
C VAL A 511 -4.25 -15.21 -12.67
N ALA A 512 -5.35 -14.74 -13.28
CA ALA A 512 -5.90 -15.38 -14.49
C ALA A 512 -4.92 -15.27 -15.67
N ILE A 513 -4.32 -14.10 -15.93
CA ILE A 513 -3.28 -13.93 -16.97
C ILE A 513 -2.12 -14.91 -16.72
N ALA A 514 -1.62 -14.97 -15.49
CA ALA A 514 -0.52 -15.85 -15.13
C ALA A 514 -0.88 -17.34 -15.34
N GLY A 515 -2.08 -17.74 -14.92
CA GLY A 515 -2.59 -19.11 -15.11
C GLY A 515 -2.81 -19.49 -16.58
N LEU A 516 -3.29 -18.55 -17.39
CA LEU A 516 -3.46 -18.75 -18.83
C LEU A 516 -2.11 -18.87 -19.55
N LEU A 517 -1.16 -17.99 -19.24
CA LEU A 517 0.19 -18.06 -19.81
C LEU A 517 0.94 -19.32 -19.36
N ALA A 518 0.74 -19.77 -18.11
CA ALA A 518 1.37 -20.97 -17.60
C ALA A 518 1.06 -22.23 -18.40
N GLN A 519 -0.14 -22.32 -18.97
CA GLN A 519 -0.60 -23.48 -19.74
C GLN A 519 -0.14 -23.50 -21.18
N LYS A 520 0.38 -22.37 -21.70
CA LYS A 520 0.85 -22.26 -23.08
C LYS A 520 2.14 -23.03 -23.32
N LYS A 521 2.33 -23.48 -24.56
CA LYS A 521 3.60 -24.10 -24.98
C LYS A 521 4.72 -23.10 -24.87
N PHE A 522 5.84 -23.55 -24.33
CA PHE A 522 7.07 -22.76 -24.28
C PHE A 522 7.67 -22.61 -25.68
N ILE A 523 7.97 -21.38 -26.06
CA ILE A 523 8.65 -21.04 -27.32
C ILE A 523 10.11 -20.68 -26.98
N PRO A 524 11.11 -21.37 -27.55
CA PRO A 524 12.51 -21.01 -27.36
C PRO A 524 12.82 -19.60 -27.89
N GLU A 525 13.73 -18.90 -27.25
CA GLU A 525 14.19 -17.58 -27.70
C GLU A 525 14.76 -17.65 -29.10
N SER A 526 14.37 -16.73 -29.97
CA SER A 526 14.84 -16.57 -31.35
C SER A 526 15.41 -15.16 -31.53
N ALA A 527 16.04 -14.90 -32.70
CA ALA A 527 16.54 -13.57 -33.05
C ALA A 527 15.44 -12.47 -33.01
N GLY A 528 14.17 -12.89 -33.10
CA GLY A 528 13.00 -12.02 -33.05
C GLY A 528 12.41 -11.82 -31.67
N THR A 529 12.83 -12.55 -30.63
CA THR A 529 12.28 -12.46 -29.29
C THR A 529 12.70 -11.15 -28.63
N LEU A 530 11.72 -10.43 -28.02
CA LEU A 530 12.01 -9.25 -27.23
C LEU A 530 12.78 -9.64 -25.97
N LYS A 531 14.01 -9.15 -25.85
CA LYS A 531 14.84 -9.39 -24.66
C LYS A 531 14.32 -8.59 -23.48
N THR A 532 13.85 -9.29 -22.46
CA THR A 532 13.25 -8.70 -21.24
C THR A 532 14.26 -8.31 -20.15
N ASP A 533 15.55 -8.57 -20.39
CA ASP A 533 16.66 -8.34 -19.47
C ASP A 533 17.56 -7.16 -19.89
N THR A 534 17.01 -6.22 -20.65
CA THR A 534 17.71 -5.06 -21.22
C THR A 534 17.18 -3.75 -20.66
N LEU A 535 18.04 -2.71 -20.69
CA LEU A 535 17.63 -1.34 -20.36
C LEU A 535 16.49 -0.85 -21.27
N THR A 536 16.54 -1.20 -22.57
CA THR A 536 15.48 -0.86 -23.54
C THR A 536 14.12 -1.39 -23.10
N PHE A 537 14.06 -2.60 -22.57
CA PHE A 537 12.82 -3.15 -22.02
C PHE A 537 12.33 -2.36 -20.81
N GLY A 538 13.23 -1.99 -19.91
CA GLY A 538 12.91 -1.14 -18.75
C GLY A 538 12.37 0.23 -19.18
N VAL A 539 13.04 0.93 -20.10
CA VAL A 539 12.59 2.22 -20.62
C VAL A 539 11.24 2.11 -21.33
N MET A 540 11.04 1.05 -22.13
CA MET A 540 9.77 0.82 -22.81
C MET A 540 8.62 0.61 -21.83
N THR A 541 8.80 -0.21 -20.81
CA THR A 541 7.76 -0.44 -19.80
C THR A 541 7.48 0.82 -18.97
N PHE A 542 8.52 1.56 -18.59
CA PHE A 542 8.37 2.86 -17.95
C PHE A 542 7.55 3.83 -18.82
N ALA A 543 7.89 3.95 -20.10
CA ALA A 543 7.18 4.85 -21.02
C ALA A 543 5.70 4.48 -21.16
N VAL A 544 5.37 3.19 -21.27
CA VAL A 544 3.97 2.75 -21.34
C VAL A 544 3.20 3.09 -20.07
N ILE A 545 3.78 2.84 -18.91
CA ILE A 545 3.17 3.16 -17.62
C ILE A 545 2.94 4.68 -17.50
N PHE A 546 3.99 5.47 -17.77
CA PHE A 546 3.93 6.92 -17.65
C PHE A 546 2.94 7.55 -18.63
N ILE A 547 2.91 7.11 -19.89
CA ILE A 547 1.97 7.63 -20.90
C ILE A 547 0.53 7.33 -20.50
N VAL A 548 0.23 6.10 -20.03
CA VAL A 548 -1.13 5.76 -19.58
C VAL A 548 -1.55 6.62 -18.40
N ALA A 549 -0.66 6.81 -17.42
CA ALA A 549 -0.94 7.65 -16.26
C ALA A 549 -1.12 9.13 -16.65
N ALA A 550 -0.23 9.69 -17.47
CA ALA A 550 -0.31 11.07 -17.92
C ALA A 550 -1.60 11.35 -18.70
N LEU A 551 -1.96 10.49 -19.66
CA LEU A 551 -3.19 10.64 -20.41
C LEU A 551 -4.45 10.54 -19.55
N SER A 552 -4.41 9.75 -18.49
CA SER A 552 -5.54 9.54 -17.59
C SER A 552 -5.71 10.68 -16.59
N PHE A 553 -4.64 11.17 -15.97
CA PHE A 553 -4.72 12.01 -14.78
C PHE A 553 -4.23 13.44 -14.95
N PHE A 554 -3.46 13.77 -16.01
CA PHE A 554 -3.00 15.12 -16.23
C PHE A 554 -4.14 16.17 -16.24
N PRO A 555 -5.31 15.93 -16.88
CA PRO A 555 -6.38 16.91 -16.90
C PRO A 555 -6.91 17.27 -15.50
N VAL A 556 -7.05 16.30 -14.60
CA VAL A 556 -7.55 16.57 -13.24
C VAL A 556 -6.50 17.27 -12.39
N HIS A 557 -5.22 16.94 -12.55
CA HIS A 557 -4.12 17.66 -11.88
C HIS A 557 -4.00 19.11 -12.34
N ALA A 558 -4.29 19.38 -13.62
CA ALA A 558 -4.32 20.75 -14.14
C ALA A 558 -5.41 21.60 -13.50
N LEU A 559 -6.51 20.99 -13.03
CA LEU A 559 -7.62 21.67 -12.35
C LEU A 559 -7.49 21.69 -10.82
N SER A 560 -6.58 20.92 -10.25
CA SER A 560 -6.37 20.78 -8.81
C SER A 560 -4.95 21.26 -8.42
N THR A 561 -4.04 20.38 -8.18
CA THR A 561 -2.70 20.65 -7.63
C THR A 561 -1.84 21.60 -8.47
N ILE A 562 -1.92 21.52 -9.81
CA ILE A 562 -1.14 22.44 -10.67
C ILE A 562 -1.75 23.84 -10.62
N ALA A 563 -3.09 23.96 -10.70
CA ALA A 563 -3.77 25.26 -10.59
C ALA A 563 -3.50 25.90 -9.22
N GLU A 564 -3.54 25.10 -8.15
CA GLU A 564 -3.21 25.53 -6.80
C GLU A 564 -1.75 26.03 -6.72
N HIS A 565 -0.78 25.26 -7.23
CA HIS A 565 0.63 25.68 -7.26
C HIS A 565 0.85 27.00 -8.02
N LEU A 566 0.15 27.21 -9.12
CA LEU A 566 0.27 28.43 -9.89
C LEU A 566 -0.46 29.63 -9.24
N SER A 567 -1.25 29.41 -8.22
CA SER A 567 -1.92 30.44 -7.43
C SER A 567 -1.16 30.83 -6.15
N LEU A 568 -0.11 30.08 -5.78
CA LEU A 568 0.83 30.44 -4.73
C LEU A 568 1.71 31.60 -5.15
#